data_faa5fc037b9bc1fc60b78dee30bda42f
#
_entry.id   faa5fc037b9bc1fc60b78dee30bda42f
#
_cell.length_a   1.000
_cell.length_b   1.000
_cell.length_c   1.000
_cell.angle_alpha   90.00
_cell.angle_beta   90.00
_cell.angle_gamma   90.00
#
_symmetry.space_group_name_H-M   'P 1'
#
loop_
_entity.id
_entity.type
_entity.pdbx_description
1 polymer ?
#
loop_
_entity_poly.entity_id
_entity_poly.type
_entity_poly.pdbx_seq_one_letter_code
_entity_poly.pdbx_strand_id
1 'polypeptide(L)'
;MQSLSVGQLKAFVATEPQALLLDVREAWEVALARIDLAGQAALHIPMNDIPQRLGEISAAQPVVCICHHGMRSAQVVAFLQQRGYPRVYNLAGGLDAWSTQIDHAVPQY
;
A
#
# COMPACT_ATOMS: atom_id res chain seq x y z
N MET A 1 12.68 8.88 1.00
CA MET A 1 11.42 8.12 0.90
C MET A 1 10.98 7.70 2.29
N GLN A 2 9.71 7.94 2.63
CA GLN A 2 9.17 7.49 3.90
C GLN A 2 8.67 6.06 3.76
N SER A 3 8.96 5.23 4.75
CA SER A 3 8.57 3.82 4.76
C SER A 3 7.92 3.46 6.09
N LEU A 4 7.02 2.49 6.03
CA LEU A 4 6.47 1.83 7.21
C LEU A 4 6.84 0.36 7.13
N SER A 5 7.20 -0.24 8.26
CA SER A 5 7.29 -1.69 8.34
C SER A 5 5.89 -2.27 8.48
N VAL A 6 5.73 -3.56 8.18
CA VAL A 6 4.45 -4.24 8.39
C VAL A 6 4.05 -4.23 9.85
N GLY A 7 5.00 -4.25 10.78
CA GLY A 7 4.73 -4.17 12.20
C GLY A 7 4.19 -2.81 12.64
N GLN A 8 4.45 -1.75 11.88
CA GLN A 8 3.98 -0.39 12.17
C GLN A 8 2.62 -0.08 11.54
N LEU A 9 2.19 -0.85 10.55
CA LEU A 9 1.02 -0.49 9.74
C LEU A 9 -0.26 -0.37 10.57
N LYS A 10 -0.51 -1.33 11.42
CA LYS A 10 -1.74 -1.36 12.23
C LYS A 10 -1.86 -0.15 13.14
N ALA A 11 -0.77 0.19 13.82
CA ALA A 11 -0.74 1.37 14.69
C ALA A 11 -0.84 2.66 13.89
N PHE A 12 -0.25 2.70 12.70
CA PHE A 12 -0.31 3.87 11.83
C PHE A 12 -1.77 4.17 11.43
N VAL A 13 -2.50 3.17 10.94
CA VAL A 13 -3.90 3.37 10.54
C VAL A 13 -4.81 3.67 11.74
N ALA A 14 -4.46 3.21 12.93
CA ALA A 14 -5.22 3.55 14.13
C ALA A 14 -5.12 5.05 14.46
N THR A 15 -3.97 5.67 14.23
CA THR A 15 -3.77 7.10 14.44
C THR A 15 -4.15 7.95 13.23
N GLU A 16 -4.22 7.36 12.05
CA GLU A 16 -4.57 8.02 10.79
C GLU A 16 -5.71 7.26 10.12
N PRO A 17 -6.93 7.32 10.66
CA PRO A 17 -8.04 6.49 10.17
C PRO A 17 -8.47 6.82 8.74
N GLN A 18 -8.13 8.01 8.22
CA GLN A 18 -8.40 8.39 6.84
C GLN A 18 -7.32 7.94 5.87
N ALA A 19 -6.26 7.26 6.36
CA ALA A 19 -5.18 6.81 5.49
C ALA A 19 -5.72 5.87 4.40
N LEU A 20 -5.23 6.06 3.20
CA LEU A 20 -5.55 5.19 2.07
C LEU A 20 -4.48 4.10 1.96
N LEU A 21 -4.92 2.85 1.96
CA LEU A 21 -4.05 1.74 1.58
C LEU A 21 -4.19 1.57 0.07
N LEU A 22 -3.10 1.74 -0.66
CA LEU A 22 -3.09 1.68 -2.13
C LEU A 22 -2.30 0.45 -2.57
N ASP A 23 -3.02 -0.57 -3.03
CA ASP A 23 -2.42 -1.80 -3.54
C ASP A 23 -2.15 -1.62 -5.03
N VAL A 24 -0.88 -1.66 -5.41
CA VAL A 24 -0.44 -1.38 -6.78
C VAL A 24 -0.07 -2.65 -7.55
N ARG A 25 -0.43 -3.82 -7.02
CA ARG A 25 -0.14 -5.11 -7.63
C ARG A 25 -1.12 -5.42 -8.78
N GLU A 26 -0.85 -6.49 -9.48
CA GLU A 26 -1.75 -6.99 -10.50
C GLU A 26 -2.97 -7.69 -9.88
N ALA A 27 -4.07 -7.76 -10.65
CA ALA A 27 -5.32 -8.33 -10.14
C ALA A 27 -5.17 -9.78 -9.66
N TRP A 28 -4.36 -10.61 -10.37
CA TRP A 28 -4.15 -11.99 -9.98
C TRP A 28 -3.44 -12.12 -8.63
N GLU A 29 -2.54 -11.16 -8.32
CA GLU A 29 -1.85 -11.14 -7.03
C GLU A 29 -2.82 -10.81 -5.90
N VAL A 30 -3.67 -9.82 -6.10
CA VAL A 30 -4.69 -9.42 -5.11
C VAL A 30 -5.67 -10.56 -4.85
N ALA A 31 -6.00 -11.34 -5.88
CA ALA A 31 -6.87 -12.50 -5.74
C ALA A 31 -6.23 -13.60 -4.90
N LEU A 32 -4.90 -13.74 -4.96
CA LEU A 32 -4.17 -14.76 -4.20
C LEU A 32 -4.01 -14.40 -2.72
N ALA A 33 -3.65 -13.14 -2.45
CA ALA A 33 -3.29 -12.72 -1.11
C ALA A 33 -3.46 -11.21 -1.00
N ARG A 34 -4.00 -10.74 0.12
CA ARG A 34 -4.16 -9.30 0.37
C ARG A 34 -4.08 -9.02 1.86
N ILE A 35 -3.75 -7.77 2.18
CA ILE A 35 -3.77 -7.30 3.56
C ILE A 35 -5.22 -6.98 3.91
N ASP A 36 -5.68 -7.58 5.00
CA ASP A 36 -7.04 -7.38 5.50
C ASP A 36 -6.95 -6.76 6.89
N LEU A 37 -7.19 -5.45 6.97
CA LEU A 37 -7.30 -4.72 8.23
C LEU A 37 -8.76 -4.36 8.44
N ALA A 38 -9.27 -4.66 9.62
CA ALA A 38 -10.66 -4.39 9.96
C ALA A 38 -10.99 -2.90 9.74
N GLY A 39 -12.02 -2.63 8.92
CA GLY A 39 -12.45 -1.27 8.62
C GLY A 39 -11.58 -0.53 7.58
N GLN A 40 -10.56 -1.18 7.02
CA GLN A 40 -9.65 -0.57 6.06
C GLN A 40 -9.53 -1.46 4.83
N ALA A 41 -10.35 -1.19 3.82
CA ALA A 41 -10.21 -1.87 2.53
C ALA A 41 -9.16 -1.13 1.70
N ALA A 42 -8.27 -1.88 1.06
CA ALA A 42 -7.29 -1.29 0.16
C ALA A 42 -7.97 -0.90 -1.16
N LEU A 43 -7.59 0.27 -1.70
CA LEU A 43 -7.92 0.62 -3.07
C LEU A 43 -6.92 -0.07 -3.98
N HIS A 44 -7.42 -0.84 -4.94
CA HIS A 44 -6.57 -1.55 -5.88
C HIS A 44 -6.48 -0.78 -7.19
N ILE A 45 -5.29 -0.29 -7.51
CA ILE A 45 -4.97 0.31 -8.80
C ILE A 45 -3.64 -0.27 -9.25
N PRO A 46 -3.60 -1.11 -10.29
CA PRO A 46 -2.33 -1.64 -10.78
C PRO A 46 -1.36 -0.51 -11.13
N MET A 47 -0.08 -0.72 -10.86
CA MET A 47 0.94 0.32 -10.97
C MET A 47 0.88 1.08 -12.30
N ASN A 48 0.69 0.36 -13.41
CA ASN A 48 0.67 0.98 -14.73
C ASN A 48 -0.56 1.85 -14.99
N ASP A 49 -1.61 1.71 -14.18
CA ASP A 49 -2.84 2.49 -14.32
C ASP A 49 -2.86 3.73 -13.41
N ILE A 50 -1.87 3.89 -12.55
CA ILE A 50 -1.83 5.02 -11.60
C ILE A 50 -1.92 6.38 -12.31
N PRO A 51 -1.16 6.64 -13.40
CA PRO A 51 -1.22 7.96 -14.03
C PRO A 51 -2.62 8.33 -14.53
N GLN A 52 -3.36 7.37 -15.11
CA GLN A 52 -4.70 7.63 -15.63
C GLN A 52 -5.76 7.71 -14.54
N ARG A 53 -5.48 7.13 -13.38
CA ARG A 53 -6.45 7.04 -12.28
C ARG A 53 -6.04 7.89 -11.08
N LEU A 54 -5.16 8.86 -11.29
CA LEU A 54 -4.63 9.70 -10.22
C LEU A 54 -5.75 10.44 -9.45
N GLY A 55 -6.85 10.77 -10.13
CA GLY A 55 -7.99 11.43 -9.51
C GLY A 55 -8.68 10.61 -8.42
N GLU A 56 -8.45 9.30 -8.35
CA GLU A 56 -8.99 8.44 -7.31
C GLU A 56 -8.15 8.48 -6.02
N ILE A 57 -6.98 9.11 -6.05
CA ILE A 57 -6.05 9.17 -4.92
C ILE A 57 -5.99 10.61 -4.43
N SER A 58 -6.57 10.86 -3.26
CA SER A 58 -6.57 12.21 -2.67
C SER A 58 -5.21 12.54 -2.05
N ALA A 59 -4.68 13.72 -2.35
CA ALA A 59 -3.46 14.22 -1.71
C ALA A 59 -3.71 14.73 -0.29
N ALA A 60 -4.96 14.84 0.14
CA ALA A 60 -5.32 15.35 1.46
C ALA A 60 -5.18 14.30 2.56
N GLN A 61 -4.98 13.03 2.21
CA GLN A 61 -4.86 11.94 3.17
C GLN A 61 -3.51 11.25 3.04
N PRO A 62 -3.03 10.58 4.10
CA PRO A 62 -1.84 9.73 3.97
C PRO A 62 -2.13 8.57 3.01
N VAL A 63 -1.16 8.21 2.20
CA VAL A 63 -1.25 7.10 1.26
C VAL A 63 -0.15 6.10 1.57
N VAL A 64 -0.51 4.85 1.81
CA VAL A 64 0.45 3.76 2.03
C VAL A 64 0.40 2.86 0.80
N CYS A 65 1.49 2.82 0.06
CA CYS A 65 1.59 2.02 -1.16
C CYS A 65 2.09 0.62 -0.84
N ILE A 66 1.43 -0.38 -1.40
CA ILE A 66 1.63 -1.80 -1.08
C ILE A 66 1.88 -2.57 -2.37
N CYS A 67 2.92 -3.40 -2.39
CA CYS A 67 3.12 -4.40 -3.44
C CYS A 67 3.60 -5.72 -2.84
N HIS A 68 4.21 -6.60 -3.63
CA HIS A 68 4.64 -7.92 -3.13
C HIS A 68 5.81 -7.82 -2.15
N HIS A 69 6.89 -7.11 -2.54
CA HIS A 69 8.11 -6.99 -1.74
C HIS A 69 8.49 -5.55 -1.39
N GLY A 70 7.81 -4.56 -1.91
CA GLY A 70 8.09 -3.14 -1.65
C GLY A 70 8.80 -2.40 -2.77
N MET A 71 9.14 -3.05 -3.89
CA MET A 71 9.87 -2.39 -4.98
C MET A 71 8.96 -1.60 -5.93
N ARG A 72 7.87 -2.21 -6.39
CA ARG A 72 6.91 -1.52 -7.26
C ARG A 72 6.23 -0.37 -6.52
N SER A 73 5.87 -0.60 -5.26
CA SER A 73 5.26 0.43 -4.44
C SER A 73 6.20 1.59 -4.17
N ALA A 74 7.51 1.34 -4.05
CA ALA A 74 8.50 2.42 -3.92
C ALA A 74 8.50 3.32 -5.16
N GLN A 75 8.37 2.75 -6.35
CA GLN A 75 8.28 3.53 -7.58
C GLN A 75 7.01 4.38 -7.62
N VAL A 76 5.89 3.84 -7.14
CA VAL A 76 4.64 4.60 -7.05
C VAL A 76 4.76 5.74 -6.04
N VAL A 77 5.41 5.50 -4.89
CA VAL A 77 5.67 6.57 -3.91
C VAL A 77 6.44 7.71 -4.57
N ALA A 78 7.52 7.39 -5.31
CA ALA A 78 8.31 8.42 -6.00
C ALA A 78 7.46 9.19 -7.01
N PHE A 79 6.62 8.50 -7.77
CA PHE A 79 5.72 9.14 -8.74
C PHE A 79 4.74 10.10 -8.06
N LEU A 80 4.09 9.64 -6.98
CA LEU A 80 3.13 10.47 -6.26
C LEU A 80 3.80 11.68 -5.62
N GLN A 81 5.00 11.52 -5.07
CA GLN A 81 5.76 12.64 -4.52
C GLN A 81 6.04 13.70 -5.58
N GLN A 82 6.39 13.29 -6.80
CA GLN A 82 6.60 14.23 -7.91
C GLN A 82 5.33 14.95 -8.31
N ARG A 83 4.16 14.37 -8.01
CA ARG A 83 2.86 14.99 -8.29
C ARG A 83 2.33 15.80 -7.11
N GLY A 84 3.15 16.04 -6.09
CA GLY A 84 2.82 16.92 -4.99
C GLY A 84 2.09 16.25 -3.82
N TYR A 85 2.06 14.93 -3.75
CA TYR A 85 1.48 14.23 -2.60
C TYR A 85 2.42 14.34 -1.40
N PRO A 86 2.01 14.99 -0.29
CA PRO A 86 2.94 15.31 0.79
C PRO A 86 3.18 14.15 1.76
N ARG A 87 2.24 13.21 1.88
CA ARG A 87 2.32 12.12 2.87
C ARG A 87 2.11 10.78 2.18
N VAL A 88 3.18 10.28 1.57
CA VAL A 88 3.16 9.00 0.86
C VAL A 88 4.22 8.09 1.49
N TYR A 89 3.83 6.86 1.77
CA TYR A 89 4.66 5.88 2.46
C TYR A 89 4.74 4.61 1.64
N ASN A 90 5.91 3.97 1.69
CA ASN A 90 6.09 2.63 1.14
C ASN A 90 5.94 1.60 2.26
N LEU A 91 5.12 0.57 2.06
CA LEU A 91 5.07 -0.56 3.00
C LEU A 91 6.27 -1.46 2.72
N ALA A 92 7.31 -1.33 3.54
CA ALA A 92 8.54 -2.08 3.37
C ALA A 92 8.28 -3.58 3.53
N GLY A 93 8.79 -4.37 2.58
CA GLY A 93 8.59 -5.80 2.57
C GLY A 93 7.25 -6.28 2.02
N GLY A 94 6.27 -5.39 1.89
CA GLY A 94 4.99 -5.65 1.24
C GLY A 94 4.23 -6.85 1.77
N LEU A 95 3.47 -7.51 0.89
CA LEU A 95 2.66 -8.67 1.22
C LEU A 95 3.50 -9.83 1.76
N ASP A 96 4.73 -9.97 1.27
CA ASP A 96 5.61 -11.06 1.73
C ASP A 96 5.93 -10.89 3.22
N ALA A 97 6.33 -9.70 3.63
CA ALA A 97 6.61 -9.43 5.05
C ALA A 97 5.34 -9.52 5.90
N TRP A 98 4.21 -9.06 5.37
CA TRP A 98 2.92 -9.16 6.07
C TRP A 98 2.59 -10.62 6.37
N SER A 99 2.70 -11.48 5.36
CA SER A 99 2.42 -12.92 5.48
C SER A 99 3.34 -13.61 6.48
N THR A 100 4.64 -13.29 6.46
CA THR A 100 5.63 -13.97 7.30
C THR A 100 5.69 -13.44 8.73
N GLN A 101 5.32 -12.19 8.95
CA GLN A 101 5.52 -11.54 10.25
C GLN A 101 4.22 -11.22 10.99
N ILE A 102 3.13 -10.96 10.28
CA ILE A 102 1.89 -10.45 10.88
C ILE A 102 0.74 -11.44 10.79
N ASP A 103 0.44 -11.92 9.59
CA ASP A 103 -0.74 -12.77 9.35
C ASP A 103 -0.36 -13.97 8.50
N HIS A 104 -0.06 -15.08 9.18
CA HIS A 104 0.36 -16.32 8.51
C HIS A 104 -0.77 -16.99 7.72
N ALA A 105 -2.02 -16.56 7.88
CA ALA A 105 -3.12 -17.05 7.07
C ALA A 105 -3.11 -16.47 5.66
N VAL A 106 -2.40 -15.36 5.45
CA VAL A 106 -2.22 -14.77 4.11
C VAL A 106 -1.16 -15.58 3.37
N PRO A 107 -1.49 -16.13 2.18
CA PRO A 107 -0.53 -16.94 1.44
C PRO A 107 0.71 -16.18 1.02
N GLN A 108 1.85 -16.86 1.05
CA GLN A 108 3.05 -16.39 0.35
C GLN A 108 2.95 -16.82 -1.11
N TYR A 109 3.48 -15.98 -2.01
CA TYR A 109 3.44 -16.32 -3.43
C TYR A 109 4.66 -15.80 -4.17
#